data_8a7381a52996b3d7b65b531e17954c86
#
_entry.id   8a7381a52996b3d7b65b531e17954c86
#
_cell.length_a   1.000
_cell.length_b   1.000
_cell.length_c   1.000
_cell.angle_alpha   90.00
_cell.angle_beta   90.00
_cell.angle_gamma   90.00
#
_symmetry.space_group_name_H-M   'P 1'
#
loop_
_entity.id
_entity.type
_entity.pdbx_description
1 polymer ?
#
loop_
_entity_poly.entity_id
_entity_poly.type
_entity_poly.pdbx_seq_one_letter_code
_entity_poly.pdbx_strand_id
1 'polypeptide(L)'
;SIYEMTSKAEDESTDSIKLGLSAGKYYIKVAGQNAYYGGNYVIKTTFKACSTWEHESNDTYDTANTAVSGTTYSGDIRTYSDVDYFKTSLSANGYINVKLTHPVVSGQETTNMFVLSVIRKVDKDQYTEVYTTKIRGGDTSISTPNLGLPKGEYYIKIAGTGNTTGTLLSGTS
;
A
#
# COMPACT_ATOMS: atom_id res chain seq x y z
N SER A 1 -14.41 -7.29 4.95
CA SER A 1 -14.46 -6.37 3.81
C SER A 1 -13.05 -5.98 3.42
N ILE A 2 -12.73 -5.97 2.13
CA ILE A 2 -11.41 -5.53 1.63
C ILE A 2 -11.42 -4.00 1.46
N TYR A 3 -12.56 -3.46 1.06
CA TYR A 3 -12.76 -2.03 0.84
C TYR A 3 -14.21 -1.65 1.09
N GLU A 4 -14.43 -0.51 1.71
CA GLU A 4 -15.74 0.09 1.93
C GLU A 4 -15.73 1.57 1.59
N MET A 5 -16.81 2.05 1.01
CA MET A 5 -17.02 3.46 0.73
C MET A 5 -18.48 3.82 0.98
N THR A 6 -18.72 5.08 1.30
CA THR A 6 -20.06 5.63 1.49
C THR A 6 -20.28 6.72 0.47
N SER A 7 -21.41 6.63 -0.26
CA SER A 7 -21.94 7.71 -1.09
C SER A 7 -22.96 8.51 -0.30
N LYS A 8 -22.94 9.81 -0.44
CA LYS A 8 -23.92 10.72 0.15
C LYS A 8 -25.08 10.97 -0.81
N ALA A 9 -26.19 11.47 -0.31
CA ALA A 9 -27.38 11.73 -1.12
C ALA A 9 -27.16 12.79 -2.22
N GLU A 10 -26.21 13.71 -2.02
CA GLU A 10 -25.85 14.74 -2.97
C GLU A 10 -24.81 14.29 -4.02
N ASP A 11 -24.25 13.09 -3.87
CA ASP A 11 -23.25 12.58 -4.82
C ASP A 11 -23.94 12.01 -6.07
N GLU A 12 -23.72 12.62 -7.22
CA GLU A 12 -24.22 12.09 -8.51
C GLU A 12 -23.50 10.80 -8.93
N SER A 13 -22.22 10.66 -8.56
CA SER A 13 -21.42 9.45 -8.73
C SER A 13 -20.38 9.33 -7.63
N THR A 14 -20.00 8.09 -7.34
CA THR A 14 -18.90 7.81 -6.41
C THR A 14 -18.06 6.66 -6.97
N ASP A 15 -16.78 6.91 -7.16
CA ASP A 15 -15.83 5.93 -7.67
C ASP A 15 -14.99 5.33 -6.54
N SER A 16 -14.76 4.03 -6.58
CA SER A 16 -13.77 3.41 -5.71
C SER A 16 -12.36 3.76 -6.15
N ILE A 17 -11.42 3.70 -5.23
CA ILE A 17 -10.00 3.64 -5.58
C ILE A 17 -9.69 2.40 -6.44
N LYS A 18 -8.53 2.37 -7.06
CA LYS A 18 -8.03 1.15 -7.72
C LYS A 18 -7.63 0.15 -6.62
N LEU A 19 -8.16 -1.05 -6.69
CA LEU A 19 -7.87 -2.13 -5.73
C LEU A 19 -6.96 -3.16 -6.39
N GLY A 20 -5.77 -3.37 -5.85
CA GLY A 20 -4.91 -4.50 -6.20
C GLY A 20 -5.45 -5.77 -5.53
N LEU A 21 -5.85 -6.74 -6.32
CA LEU A 21 -6.47 -7.97 -5.82
C LEU A 21 -5.84 -9.19 -6.49
N SER A 22 -5.57 -10.22 -5.70
CA SER A 22 -5.13 -11.52 -6.20
C SER A 22 -6.22 -12.16 -7.09
N ALA A 23 -5.84 -13.09 -7.95
CA ALA A 23 -6.82 -13.86 -8.72
C ALA A 23 -7.80 -14.55 -7.77
N GLY A 24 -9.13 -14.35 -7.99
CA GLY A 24 -10.14 -14.89 -7.10
C GLY A 24 -11.55 -14.44 -7.45
N LYS A 25 -12.49 -14.81 -6.58
CA LYS A 25 -13.89 -14.41 -6.68
C LYS A 25 -14.18 -13.32 -5.65
N TYR A 26 -14.69 -12.21 -6.12
CA TYR A 26 -15.02 -11.04 -5.31
C TYR A 26 -16.50 -10.69 -5.43
N TYR A 27 -17.03 -10.12 -4.37
CA TYR A 27 -18.44 -9.73 -4.31
C TYR A 27 -18.52 -8.23 -4.04
N ILE A 28 -19.39 -7.56 -4.76
CA ILE A 28 -19.72 -6.16 -4.52
C ILE A 28 -21.05 -6.13 -3.81
N LYS A 29 -21.09 -5.54 -2.63
CA LYS A 29 -22.28 -5.35 -1.83
C LYS A 29 -22.69 -3.88 -1.87
N VAL A 30 -23.93 -3.62 -2.25
CA VAL A 30 -24.57 -2.31 -2.12
C VAL A 30 -25.62 -2.41 -1.04
N ALA A 31 -25.66 -1.49 -0.10
CA ALA A 31 -26.61 -1.48 1.00
C ALA A 31 -26.96 -0.04 1.38
N GLY A 32 -28.23 0.19 1.71
CA GLY A 32 -28.66 1.44 2.33
C GLY A 32 -28.15 1.52 3.77
N GLN A 33 -27.72 2.70 4.21
CA GLN A 33 -27.25 2.93 5.58
C GLN A 33 -28.40 3.12 6.59
N ASN A 34 -29.54 3.61 6.14
CA ASN A 34 -30.69 3.90 7.00
C ASN A 34 -31.97 3.27 6.43
N ALA A 35 -32.89 2.89 7.32
CA ALA A 35 -34.15 2.23 6.96
C ALA A 35 -35.08 3.07 6.07
N TYR A 36 -34.80 4.35 5.88
CA TYR A 36 -35.65 5.30 5.16
C TYR A 36 -35.18 5.63 3.74
N TYR A 37 -34.01 5.10 3.32
CA TYR A 37 -33.46 5.40 2.00
C TYR A 37 -33.51 4.17 1.10
N GLY A 38 -34.34 4.27 0.09
CA GLY A 38 -34.34 3.39 -1.06
C GLY A 38 -34.20 4.22 -2.33
N GLY A 39 -33.64 3.65 -3.37
CA GLY A 39 -33.45 4.35 -4.63
C GLY A 39 -32.85 3.46 -5.69
N ASN A 40 -32.88 3.94 -6.92
CA ASN A 40 -32.22 3.28 -8.03
C ASN A 40 -30.73 3.62 -8.02
N TYR A 41 -29.91 2.67 -8.42
CA TYR A 41 -28.49 2.89 -8.64
C TYR A 41 -28.04 2.21 -9.93
N VAL A 42 -26.93 2.69 -10.48
CA VAL A 42 -26.21 2.04 -11.57
C VAL A 42 -24.81 1.69 -11.06
N ILE A 43 -24.34 0.48 -11.35
CA ILE A 43 -23.01 0.05 -10.99
C ILE A 43 -22.24 -0.34 -12.25
N LYS A 44 -20.96 0.10 -12.30
CA LYS A 44 -20.01 -0.29 -13.33
C LYS A 44 -18.75 -0.82 -12.65
N THR A 45 -18.26 -1.95 -13.09
CA THR A 45 -16.98 -2.51 -12.67
C THR A 45 -15.99 -2.51 -13.81
N THR A 46 -14.73 -2.23 -13.51
CA THR A 46 -13.64 -2.29 -14.49
C THR A 46 -12.54 -3.18 -13.94
N PHE A 47 -12.08 -4.12 -14.74
CA PHE A 47 -10.95 -4.98 -14.43
C PHE A 47 -9.81 -4.73 -15.42
N LYS A 48 -8.59 -4.64 -14.89
CA LYS A 48 -7.36 -4.58 -15.68
C LYS A 48 -6.32 -5.49 -15.03
N ALA A 49 -5.85 -6.50 -15.74
CA ALA A 49 -4.72 -7.31 -15.27
C ALA A 49 -3.47 -6.45 -15.15
N CYS A 50 -2.79 -6.53 -14.01
CA CYS A 50 -1.56 -5.79 -13.73
C CYS A 50 -0.68 -6.63 -12.80
N SER A 51 0.56 -6.89 -13.20
CA SER A 51 1.53 -7.64 -12.40
C SER A 51 2.42 -6.75 -11.52
N THR A 52 2.30 -5.42 -11.66
CA THR A 52 3.09 -4.43 -10.92
C THR A 52 2.26 -3.60 -9.95
N TRP A 53 1.01 -3.94 -9.77
CA TRP A 53 0.21 -3.45 -8.65
C TRP A 53 0.30 -4.47 -7.51
N GLU A 54 0.39 -4.01 -6.27
CA GLU A 54 0.34 -4.90 -5.11
C GLU A 54 -0.91 -5.79 -5.12
N HIS A 55 -0.82 -6.93 -4.46
CA HIS A 55 -1.95 -7.85 -4.30
C HIS A 55 -2.21 -8.06 -2.82
N GLU A 56 -3.38 -7.65 -2.40
CA GLU A 56 -3.83 -7.79 -1.02
C GLU A 56 -4.34 -9.22 -0.69
N SER A 57 -4.16 -9.64 0.54
CA SER A 57 -3.47 -8.94 1.64
C SER A 57 -1.98 -9.28 1.62
N ASN A 58 -1.11 -8.27 1.71
CA ASN A 58 0.35 -8.40 1.76
C ASN A 58 0.92 -7.89 3.09
N ASP A 59 0.10 -7.94 4.16
CA ASP A 59 0.36 -7.39 5.49
C ASP A 59 1.40 -8.16 6.32
N THR A 60 1.91 -9.28 5.82
CA THR A 60 2.84 -10.14 6.54
C THR A 60 4.01 -10.60 5.68
N TYR A 61 5.06 -11.12 6.32
CA TYR A 61 6.20 -11.70 5.60
C TYR A 61 5.79 -12.86 4.68
N ASP A 62 4.81 -13.67 5.09
CA ASP A 62 4.36 -14.85 4.34
C ASP A 62 3.48 -14.47 3.14
N THR A 63 2.79 -13.35 3.23
CA THR A 63 1.91 -12.83 2.16
C THR A 63 2.57 -11.75 1.31
N ALA A 64 3.83 -11.43 1.58
CA ALA A 64 4.59 -10.37 0.89
C ALA A 64 4.59 -10.55 -0.63
N ASN A 65 4.35 -9.47 -1.35
CA ASN A 65 4.43 -9.45 -2.82
C ASN A 65 5.90 -9.59 -3.27
N THR A 66 6.15 -10.37 -4.30
CA THR A 66 7.51 -10.49 -4.84
C THR A 66 7.88 -9.23 -5.62
N ALA A 67 8.99 -8.60 -5.24
CA ALA A 67 9.57 -7.46 -5.94
C ALA A 67 10.83 -7.84 -6.70
N VAL A 68 10.82 -7.57 -7.99
CA VAL A 68 11.98 -7.79 -8.88
C VAL A 68 12.78 -6.49 -8.99
N SER A 69 14.09 -6.58 -8.83
CA SER A 69 14.99 -5.42 -8.95
C SER A 69 14.81 -4.70 -10.29
N GLY A 70 14.75 -3.37 -10.23
CA GLY A 70 14.54 -2.52 -11.41
C GLY A 70 13.08 -2.39 -11.86
N THR A 71 12.14 -3.07 -11.21
CA THR A 71 10.70 -2.94 -11.50
C THR A 71 10.04 -1.99 -10.53
N THR A 72 9.18 -1.10 -11.04
CA THR A 72 8.36 -0.20 -10.22
C THR A 72 7.04 -0.88 -9.90
N TYR A 73 6.68 -0.88 -8.62
CA TYR A 73 5.40 -1.38 -8.13
C TYR A 73 4.56 -0.22 -7.62
N SER A 74 3.25 -0.35 -7.74
CA SER A 74 2.26 0.58 -7.17
C SER A 74 1.49 -0.11 -6.08
N GLY A 75 1.05 0.65 -5.07
CA GLY A 75 0.26 0.17 -3.96
C GLY A 75 -0.48 1.31 -3.27
N ASP A 76 -1.31 0.95 -2.30
CA ASP A 76 -2.13 1.85 -1.49
C ASP A 76 -2.07 1.44 -0.02
N ILE A 77 -1.75 2.34 0.88
CA ILE A 77 -2.00 2.18 2.32
C ILE A 77 -3.44 2.60 2.59
N ARG A 78 -4.34 1.65 2.85
CA ARG A 78 -5.80 1.86 2.92
C ARG A 78 -6.31 2.24 4.28
N THR A 79 -5.66 1.75 5.32
CA THR A 79 -6.04 2.00 6.72
C THR A 79 -4.80 2.26 7.56
N TYR A 80 -4.98 2.72 8.79
CA TYR A 80 -3.86 2.89 9.72
C TYR A 80 -3.18 1.56 10.13
N SER A 81 -3.85 0.43 9.93
CA SER A 81 -3.33 -0.91 10.21
C SER A 81 -2.80 -1.62 8.97
N ASP A 82 -2.92 -1.00 7.81
CA ASP A 82 -2.46 -1.52 6.54
C ASP A 82 -0.94 -1.44 6.43
N VAL A 83 -0.33 -2.53 6.00
CA VAL A 83 1.12 -2.68 5.94
C VAL A 83 1.52 -3.49 4.72
N ASP A 84 2.16 -2.85 3.76
CA ASP A 84 2.62 -3.52 2.55
C ASP A 84 4.00 -4.14 2.74
N TYR A 85 4.12 -5.43 2.49
CA TYR A 85 5.39 -6.12 2.40
C TYR A 85 5.71 -6.52 0.96
N PHE A 86 6.91 -6.15 0.52
CA PHE A 86 7.49 -6.59 -0.73
C PHE A 86 8.74 -7.40 -0.44
N LYS A 87 8.82 -8.62 -0.99
CA LYS A 87 9.94 -9.52 -0.82
C LYS A 87 10.88 -9.47 -2.01
N THR A 88 12.17 -9.35 -1.75
CA THR A 88 13.23 -9.43 -2.77
C THR A 88 14.41 -10.25 -2.25
N SER A 89 15.34 -10.62 -3.12
CA SER A 89 16.54 -11.38 -2.72
C SER A 89 17.79 -10.90 -3.45
N LEU A 90 18.90 -10.90 -2.71
CA LEU A 90 20.24 -10.72 -3.27
C LEU A 90 20.87 -12.10 -3.49
N SER A 91 21.23 -12.41 -4.73
CA SER A 91 21.92 -13.67 -5.09
C SER A 91 23.39 -13.67 -4.71
N ALA A 92 23.97 -12.50 -4.46
CA ALA A 92 25.35 -12.26 -3.99
C ALA A 92 25.37 -11.06 -3.04
N ASN A 93 26.51 -10.80 -2.38
CA ASN A 93 26.72 -9.58 -1.64
C ASN A 93 26.59 -8.38 -2.60
N GLY A 94 25.87 -7.35 -2.17
CA GLY A 94 25.56 -6.20 -3.00
C GLY A 94 24.96 -5.06 -2.20
N TYR A 95 24.11 -4.26 -2.82
CA TYR A 95 23.34 -3.24 -2.13
C TYR A 95 21.87 -3.24 -2.56
N ILE A 96 21.02 -2.80 -1.66
CA ILE A 96 19.63 -2.44 -1.95
C ILE A 96 19.51 -0.92 -1.82
N ASN A 97 18.84 -0.32 -2.81
CA ASN A 97 18.35 1.05 -2.76
C ASN A 97 16.86 1.01 -3.07
N VAL A 98 16.05 1.61 -2.21
CA VAL A 98 14.59 1.69 -2.39
C VAL A 98 14.22 3.14 -2.63
N LYS A 99 13.50 3.39 -3.71
CA LYS A 99 12.88 4.69 -3.98
C LYS A 99 11.38 4.56 -3.80
N LEU A 100 10.81 5.42 -2.95
CA LEU A 100 9.36 5.56 -2.77
C LEU A 100 8.93 6.93 -3.28
N THR A 101 7.82 6.96 -4.00
CA THR A 101 7.19 8.20 -4.48
C THR A 101 5.73 8.19 -4.12
N HIS A 102 5.19 9.34 -3.72
CA HIS A 102 3.76 9.53 -3.47
C HIS A 102 3.37 10.98 -3.81
N PRO A 103 2.08 11.26 -4.12
CA PRO A 103 1.63 12.64 -4.29
C PRO A 103 1.74 13.42 -2.98
N VAL A 104 1.81 14.75 -3.08
CA VAL A 104 1.72 15.61 -1.88
C VAL A 104 0.40 15.36 -1.17
N VAL A 105 0.48 15.18 0.14
CA VAL A 105 -0.70 15.08 1.01
C VAL A 105 -1.01 16.45 1.57
N SER A 106 -1.99 17.12 0.96
CA SER A 106 -2.38 18.47 1.32
C SER A 106 -2.80 18.56 2.79
N GLY A 107 -2.26 19.56 3.49
CA GLY A 107 -2.49 19.77 4.91
C GLY A 107 -1.68 18.84 5.84
N GLN A 108 -0.85 17.96 5.28
CA GLN A 108 -0.01 17.02 6.02
C GLN A 108 1.46 17.08 5.59
N GLU A 109 1.88 18.17 4.95
CA GLU A 109 3.20 18.28 4.32
C GLU A 109 4.36 18.06 5.30
N THR A 110 4.20 18.46 6.56
CA THR A 110 5.21 18.30 7.62
C THR A 110 4.96 17.10 8.54
N THR A 111 3.83 16.40 8.35
CA THR A 111 3.43 15.25 9.17
C THR A 111 4.05 13.97 8.60
N ASN A 112 4.59 13.12 9.45
CA ASN A 112 5.04 11.79 9.03
C ASN A 112 3.81 10.94 8.67
N MET A 113 3.74 10.53 7.41
CA MET A 113 2.61 9.78 6.85
C MET A 113 2.94 8.30 6.70
N PHE A 114 4.18 8.00 6.32
CA PHE A 114 4.62 6.63 6.07
C PHE A 114 5.89 6.30 6.83
N VAL A 115 6.09 5.02 7.07
CA VAL A 115 7.37 4.42 7.49
C VAL A 115 7.81 3.47 6.39
N LEU A 116 9.03 3.65 5.90
CA LEU A 116 9.71 2.73 5.00
C LEU A 116 10.79 2.00 5.78
N SER A 117 10.75 0.68 5.80
CA SER A 117 11.79 -0.16 6.41
C SER A 117 12.35 -1.15 5.40
N VAL A 118 13.63 -1.48 5.53
CA VAL A 118 14.27 -2.62 4.88
C VAL A 118 14.64 -3.63 5.97
N ILE A 119 14.19 -4.85 5.80
CA ILE A 119 14.27 -5.91 6.80
C ILE A 119 14.94 -7.12 6.17
N ARG A 120 15.90 -7.71 6.87
CA ARG A 120 16.58 -8.94 6.46
C ARG A 120 15.97 -10.14 7.17
N LYS A 121 15.68 -11.21 6.43
CA LYS A 121 15.44 -12.52 7.01
C LYS A 121 16.79 -13.15 7.37
N VAL A 122 17.00 -13.43 8.64
CA VAL A 122 18.27 -13.98 9.14
C VAL A 122 18.18 -15.48 9.35
N ASP A 123 16.99 -16.00 9.72
CA ASP A 123 16.71 -17.42 9.88
C ASP A 123 15.19 -17.65 9.71
N LYS A 124 14.74 -18.90 9.87
CA LYS A 124 13.30 -19.21 9.92
C LYS A 124 12.66 -18.37 11.03
N ASP A 125 11.66 -17.60 10.65
CA ASP A 125 10.89 -16.71 11.54
C ASP A 125 11.72 -15.68 12.33
N GLN A 126 12.96 -15.40 11.89
CA GLN A 126 13.82 -14.37 12.47
C GLN A 126 14.12 -13.29 11.45
N TYR A 127 13.80 -12.05 11.80
CA TYR A 127 13.90 -10.88 10.97
C TYR A 127 14.66 -9.78 11.70
N THR A 128 15.48 -9.03 10.97
CA THR A 128 16.23 -7.89 11.51
C THR A 128 16.02 -6.66 10.61
N GLU A 129 15.52 -5.58 11.19
CA GLU A 129 15.44 -4.31 10.49
C GLU A 129 16.86 -3.78 10.27
N VAL A 130 17.22 -3.52 9.01
CA VAL A 130 18.54 -3.02 8.62
C VAL A 130 18.50 -1.54 8.28
N TYR A 131 17.32 -1.01 8.00
CA TYR A 131 17.10 0.41 7.75
C TYR A 131 15.64 0.78 8.00
N THR A 132 15.41 1.99 8.51
CA THR A 132 14.06 2.57 8.62
C THR A 132 14.12 4.07 8.47
N THR A 133 13.08 4.64 7.90
CA THR A 133 12.90 6.09 7.78
C THR A 133 11.42 6.46 7.80
N LYS A 134 11.13 7.67 8.26
CA LYS A 134 9.79 8.26 8.20
C LYS A 134 9.70 9.20 7.02
N ILE A 135 8.55 9.22 6.37
CA ILE A 135 8.28 9.99 5.16
C ILE A 135 7.11 10.94 5.46
N ARG A 136 7.32 12.22 5.19
CA ARG A 136 6.29 13.24 5.40
C ARG A 136 5.37 13.35 4.20
N GLY A 137 4.18 13.88 4.40
CA GLY A 137 3.22 14.11 3.32
C GLY A 137 3.68 15.05 2.20
N GLY A 138 4.70 15.87 2.46
CA GLY A 138 5.34 16.75 1.46
C GLY A 138 6.54 16.11 0.74
N ASP A 139 7.05 15.00 1.22
CA ASP A 139 8.25 14.35 0.67
C ASP A 139 7.88 13.45 -0.53
N THR A 140 7.56 14.02 -1.66
CA THR A 140 7.02 13.31 -2.84
C THR A 140 7.94 12.25 -3.44
N SER A 141 9.23 12.25 -3.08
CA SER A 141 10.22 11.26 -3.52
C SER A 141 11.32 11.10 -2.48
N ILE A 142 11.44 9.92 -1.92
CA ILE A 142 12.47 9.53 -0.98
C ILE A 142 13.25 8.35 -1.54
N SER A 143 14.57 8.38 -1.36
CA SER A 143 15.44 7.22 -1.64
C SER A 143 16.23 6.85 -0.38
N THR A 144 16.32 5.56 -0.09
CA THR A 144 17.28 5.08 0.91
C THR A 144 18.70 5.33 0.42
N PRO A 145 19.71 5.37 1.30
CA PRO A 145 21.08 5.20 0.85
C PRO A 145 21.27 3.82 0.18
N ASN A 146 22.42 3.62 -0.46
CA ASN A 146 22.82 2.30 -0.89
C ASN A 146 23.16 1.45 0.32
N LEU A 147 22.28 0.55 0.71
CA LEU A 147 22.44 -0.33 1.85
C LEU A 147 23.32 -1.53 1.42
N GLY A 148 24.59 -1.53 1.81
CA GLY A 148 25.50 -2.65 1.56
C GLY A 148 25.08 -3.87 2.38
N LEU A 149 24.68 -4.95 1.71
CA LEU A 149 24.01 -6.08 2.34
C LEU A 149 24.59 -7.41 1.81
N PRO A 150 24.69 -8.45 2.65
CA PRO A 150 25.08 -9.77 2.21
C PRO A 150 23.97 -10.44 1.37
N LYS A 151 24.36 -11.47 0.62
CA LYS A 151 23.41 -12.39 -0.02
C LYS A 151 22.32 -12.81 0.97
N GLY A 152 21.07 -12.83 0.52
CA GLY A 152 19.95 -13.23 1.38
C GLY A 152 18.59 -12.74 0.89
N GLU A 153 17.55 -13.02 1.69
CA GLU A 153 16.18 -12.58 1.49
C GLU A 153 15.90 -11.30 2.30
N TYR A 154 15.22 -10.37 1.68
CA TYR A 154 14.92 -9.05 2.24
C TYR A 154 13.47 -8.68 2.00
N TYR A 155 12.94 -7.87 2.90
CA TYR A 155 11.60 -7.32 2.81
C TYR A 155 11.67 -5.80 2.85
N ILE A 156 10.92 -5.17 1.98
CA ILE A 156 10.63 -3.74 2.01
C ILE A 156 9.24 -3.63 2.62
N LYS A 157 9.15 -2.90 3.73
CA LYS A 157 7.89 -2.65 4.44
C LYS A 157 7.51 -1.19 4.27
N ILE A 158 6.27 -0.94 3.89
CA ILE A 158 5.65 0.38 3.89
C ILE A 158 4.45 0.31 4.83
N ALA A 159 4.32 1.28 5.74
CA ALA A 159 3.23 1.33 6.70
C ALA A 159 2.81 2.77 6.96
N GLY A 160 1.56 3.00 7.29
CA GLY A 160 1.08 4.27 7.82
C GLY A 160 1.64 4.54 9.23
N THR A 161 1.83 5.79 9.62
CA THR A 161 2.38 6.15 10.94
C THR A 161 1.36 6.09 12.09
N GLY A 162 0.09 5.81 11.81
CA GLY A 162 -0.98 5.72 12.82
C GLY A 162 -1.39 7.04 13.49
N ASN A 163 -0.78 8.16 13.12
CA ASN A 163 -1.07 9.48 13.73
C ASN A 163 -2.09 10.31 12.92
N THR A 164 -2.81 9.72 12.02
CA THR A 164 -3.81 10.45 11.23
C THR A 164 -5.19 10.35 11.86
N THR A 165 -5.57 11.36 12.59
CA THR A 165 -6.98 11.64 12.82
C THR A 165 -7.62 12.06 11.50
N GLY A 166 -8.24 11.11 10.83
CA GLY A 166 -9.21 11.37 9.76
C GLY A 166 -8.64 11.47 8.33
N THR A 167 -9.34 10.79 7.49
CA THR A 167 -9.38 10.84 6.04
C THR A 167 -8.29 10.04 5.32
N LEU A 168 -8.70 8.89 4.84
CA LEU A 168 -8.01 8.06 3.85
C LEU A 168 -7.67 8.90 2.61
N LEU A 169 -6.42 8.82 2.20
CA LEU A 169 -5.97 9.44 0.97
C LEU A 169 -6.51 8.66 -0.23
N SER A 170 -7.61 9.13 -0.80
CA SER A 170 -7.98 8.70 -2.14
C SER A 170 -6.97 9.27 -3.12
N GLY A 171 -6.12 8.43 -3.68
CA GLY A 171 -5.21 8.82 -4.75
C GLY A 171 -6.02 9.24 -5.97
N THR A 172 -6.05 10.53 -6.27
CA THR A 172 -6.45 11.05 -7.58
C THR A 172 -5.24 10.99 -8.49
N SER A 173 -5.32 10.18 -9.51
CA SER A 173 -4.41 10.21 -10.67
C SER A 173 -4.84 11.27 -11.65
#